data_800e4e90f11066949d932ccd349dce82
#
_entry.id   800e4e90f11066949d932ccd349dce82
#
_cell.length_a   1.000
_cell.length_b   1.000
_cell.length_c   1.000
_cell.angle_alpha   90.00
_cell.angle_beta   90.00
_cell.angle_gamma   90.00
#
_symmetry.space_group_name_H-M   'P 1'
#
loop_
_entity.id
_entity.type
_entity.pdbx_description
1 polymer ?
#
loop_
_entity_poly.entity_id
_entity_poly.type
_entity_poly.pdbx_seq_one_letter_code
_entity_poly.pdbx_strand_id
1 'polypeptide(L)'
;MIENGGMVIAAVWNVEKQAVIHEKIVSIEELRKMQGSKYIHSVIEKELYRDVANIVKSQKVLFIGTPCQVSAVRNLTGNSENLICIDLVCHGVPSPELWKKQLKKLKLSAIESVSFRRGTEFILDLKDSNGKVYSEGGYDNPYYSLFLNFASLRESCYSCTYAQRKRVGDLTIGDYEEEGKGFSCVLVNSDIGELLIKETEQSINYENRDTYLLEKNVALNHPTPKTKNVEIFTKLYNNKRRLYFSYYRTFYTLMIKRTLRKMLGDKLYDKIIASLKN
;
A
#
# COMPACT_ATOMS: atom_id res chain seq x y z
N MET A 1 -2.25 -4.26 -23.68
CA MET A 1 -3.56 -3.79 -23.16
C MET A 1 -3.96 -2.48 -23.83
N ILE A 2 -3.34 -1.33 -23.52
CA ILE A 2 -3.73 0.01 -24.05
C ILE A 2 -3.62 0.07 -25.58
N GLU A 3 -2.51 -0.38 -26.16
CA GLU A 3 -2.29 -0.41 -27.62
C GLU A 3 -3.37 -1.19 -28.39
N ASN A 4 -4.03 -2.13 -27.74
CA ASN A 4 -5.12 -2.93 -28.31
C ASN A 4 -6.51 -2.38 -27.90
N GLY A 5 -6.61 -1.09 -27.58
CA GLY A 5 -7.86 -0.43 -27.23
C GLY A 5 -8.42 -0.79 -25.86
N GLY A 6 -7.66 -1.46 -25.00
CA GLY A 6 -8.03 -1.71 -23.60
C GLY A 6 -7.72 -0.51 -22.70
N MET A 7 -8.07 -0.63 -21.43
CA MET A 7 -7.90 0.41 -20.40
C MET A 7 -7.24 -0.14 -19.15
N VAL A 8 -6.42 0.67 -18.48
CA VAL A 8 -5.88 0.37 -17.16
C VAL A 8 -6.54 1.26 -16.12
N ILE A 9 -6.89 0.69 -14.96
CA ILE A 9 -7.41 1.42 -13.81
C ILE A 9 -6.51 1.13 -12.63
N ALA A 10 -5.87 2.18 -12.11
CA ALA A 10 -4.89 2.04 -11.04
C ALA A 10 -4.85 3.28 -10.12
N ALA A 11 -4.20 3.11 -8.98
CA ALA A 11 -4.01 4.17 -8.01
C ALA A 11 -2.97 5.19 -8.48
N VAL A 12 -3.34 6.47 -8.56
CA VAL A 12 -2.48 7.59 -8.92
C VAL A 12 -2.53 8.70 -7.86
N TRP A 13 -1.51 9.53 -7.79
CA TRP A 13 -1.56 10.77 -7.04
C TRP A 13 -2.32 11.82 -7.85
N ASN A 14 -3.44 12.28 -7.31
CA ASN A 14 -4.22 13.35 -7.94
C ASN A 14 -3.88 14.69 -7.27
N VAL A 15 -3.32 15.60 -8.07
CA VAL A 15 -2.83 16.91 -7.60
C VAL A 15 -3.97 17.83 -7.15
N GLU A 16 -5.11 17.79 -7.82
CA GLU A 16 -6.26 18.65 -7.47
C GLU A 16 -6.89 18.21 -6.14
N LYS A 17 -7.07 16.89 -5.95
CA LYS A 17 -7.68 16.33 -4.73
C LYS A 17 -6.69 16.17 -3.58
N GLN A 18 -5.38 16.35 -3.82
CA GLN A 18 -4.32 16.11 -2.85
C GLN A 18 -4.46 14.73 -2.18
N ALA A 19 -4.79 13.72 -2.98
CA ALA A 19 -5.11 12.37 -2.54
C ALA A 19 -4.68 11.33 -3.56
N VAL A 20 -4.53 10.10 -3.12
CA VAL A 20 -4.41 8.95 -4.02
C VAL A 20 -5.83 8.48 -4.37
N ILE A 21 -6.10 8.43 -5.65
CA ILE A 21 -7.38 7.94 -6.19
C ILE A 21 -7.12 6.92 -7.31
N HIS A 22 -8.12 6.11 -7.62
CA HIS A 22 -8.06 5.30 -8.85
C HIS A 22 -8.53 6.13 -10.03
N GLU A 23 -7.78 6.08 -11.12
CA GLU A 23 -8.10 6.76 -12.37
C GLU A 23 -8.02 5.79 -13.56
N LYS A 24 -8.70 6.18 -14.64
CA LYS A 24 -8.60 5.53 -15.96
C LYS A 24 -7.32 6.01 -16.63
N ILE A 25 -6.53 5.07 -17.11
CA ILE A 25 -5.27 5.29 -17.82
C ILE A 25 -5.47 4.72 -19.23
N VAL A 26 -5.43 5.58 -20.20
CA VAL A 26 -5.77 5.25 -21.60
C VAL A 26 -4.60 5.48 -22.58
N SER A 27 -3.48 6.00 -22.08
CA SER A 27 -2.26 6.19 -22.87
C SER A 27 -1.03 5.62 -22.16
N ILE A 28 0.00 5.31 -22.94
CA ILE A 28 1.28 4.77 -22.41
C ILE A 28 1.99 5.82 -21.56
N GLU A 29 1.91 7.09 -21.94
CA GLU A 29 2.53 8.20 -21.20
C GLU A 29 1.96 8.32 -19.80
N GLU A 30 0.66 8.03 -19.63
CA GLU A 30 -0.02 8.08 -18.35
C GLU A 30 0.35 6.93 -17.41
N LEU A 31 0.88 5.81 -17.92
CA LEU A 31 1.29 4.67 -17.09
C LEU A 31 2.30 5.07 -16.00
N ARG A 32 3.11 6.10 -16.25
CA ARG A 32 4.07 6.61 -15.26
C ARG A 32 3.41 7.11 -13.99
N LYS A 33 2.16 7.61 -14.06
CA LYS A 33 1.39 8.10 -12.89
C LYS A 33 1.08 6.99 -11.89
N MET A 34 0.94 5.75 -12.35
CA MET A 34 0.63 4.61 -11.48
C MET A 34 1.86 3.97 -10.85
N GLN A 35 3.06 4.25 -11.35
CA GLN A 35 4.29 3.66 -10.83
C GLN A 35 4.59 4.08 -9.39
N GLY A 36 5.33 3.23 -8.69
CA GLY A 36 5.77 3.44 -7.31
C GLY A 36 4.70 3.15 -6.25
N SER A 37 5.16 2.70 -5.10
CA SER A 37 4.30 2.41 -3.95
C SER A 37 3.71 3.68 -3.36
N LYS A 38 2.41 3.69 -3.12
CA LYS A 38 1.69 4.80 -2.50
C LYS A 38 1.06 4.32 -1.19
N TYR A 39 1.76 4.52 -0.08
CA TYR A 39 1.29 4.09 1.25
C TYR A 39 0.25 5.06 1.83
N ILE A 40 -0.73 5.40 1.00
CA ILE A 40 -1.90 6.21 1.30
C ILE A 40 -3.13 5.41 0.88
N HIS A 41 -4.22 5.50 1.61
CA HIS A 41 -5.47 4.88 1.20
C HIS A 41 -5.95 5.47 -0.13
N SER A 42 -5.99 4.65 -1.16
CA SER A 42 -6.52 5.05 -2.46
C SER A 42 -8.05 5.02 -2.45
N VAL A 43 -8.65 6.11 -2.86
CA VAL A 43 -10.11 6.23 -2.97
C VAL A 43 -10.56 5.81 -4.36
N ILE A 44 -11.61 4.98 -4.43
CA ILE A 44 -12.32 4.67 -5.67
C ILE A 44 -13.67 5.39 -5.59
N GLU A 45 -13.90 6.30 -6.50
CA GLU A 45 -15.16 7.05 -6.56
C GLU A 45 -16.30 6.14 -7.06
N LYS A 46 -17.51 6.40 -6.60
CA LYS A 46 -18.67 5.60 -6.95
C LYS A 46 -18.93 5.57 -8.45
N GLU A 47 -18.66 6.66 -9.09
CA GLU A 47 -18.78 6.84 -10.54
C GLU A 47 -17.82 5.91 -11.29
N LEU A 48 -16.58 5.79 -10.82
CA LEU A 48 -15.59 4.90 -11.43
C LEU A 48 -16.01 3.43 -11.34
N TYR A 49 -16.61 3.00 -10.23
CA TYR A 49 -17.16 1.64 -10.12
C TYR A 49 -18.24 1.37 -11.16
N ARG A 50 -19.16 2.33 -11.38
CA ARG A 50 -20.23 2.23 -12.40
C ARG A 50 -19.65 2.19 -13.81
N ASP A 51 -18.65 3.04 -14.06
CA ASP A 51 -17.95 3.10 -15.35
C ASP A 51 -17.28 1.76 -15.66
N VAL A 52 -16.55 1.18 -14.70
CA VAL A 52 -15.93 -0.15 -14.88
C VAL A 52 -16.98 -1.18 -15.24
N ALA A 53 -18.10 -1.26 -14.51
CA ALA A 53 -19.17 -2.21 -14.76
C ALA A 53 -19.81 -2.05 -16.16
N ASN A 54 -19.77 -0.88 -16.74
CA ASN A 54 -20.23 -0.62 -18.09
C ASN A 54 -19.16 -0.94 -19.15
N ILE A 55 -17.92 -0.49 -18.92
CA ILE A 55 -16.81 -0.63 -19.88
C ILE A 55 -16.47 -2.09 -20.12
N VAL A 56 -16.46 -2.93 -19.09
CA VAL A 56 -16.14 -4.36 -19.21
C VAL A 56 -17.13 -5.16 -20.08
N LYS A 57 -18.28 -4.57 -20.42
CA LYS A 57 -19.25 -5.22 -21.34
C LYS A 57 -18.74 -5.29 -22.77
N SER A 58 -17.84 -4.39 -23.16
CA SER A 58 -17.37 -4.27 -24.55
C SER A 58 -15.87 -4.04 -24.70
N GLN A 59 -15.14 -3.78 -23.62
CA GLN A 59 -13.72 -3.41 -23.67
C GLN A 59 -12.94 -4.13 -22.56
N LYS A 60 -11.71 -4.53 -22.85
CA LYS A 60 -10.81 -5.11 -21.83
C LYS A 60 -10.34 -4.05 -20.83
N VAL A 61 -10.42 -4.37 -19.57
CA VAL A 61 -10.00 -3.53 -18.45
C VAL A 61 -9.00 -4.30 -17.59
N LEU A 62 -7.85 -3.69 -17.34
CA LEU A 62 -6.90 -4.13 -16.31
C LEU A 62 -7.11 -3.28 -15.06
N PHE A 63 -7.59 -3.88 -13.98
CA PHE A 63 -7.75 -3.23 -12.69
C PHE A 63 -6.64 -3.62 -11.74
N ILE A 64 -5.94 -2.63 -11.18
CA ILE A 64 -4.84 -2.83 -10.21
C ILE A 64 -5.21 -2.17 -8.89
N GLY A 65 -5.25 -2.95 -7.80
CA GLY A 65 -5.63 -2.42 -6.48
C GLY A 65 -5.30 -3.34 -5.32
N THR A 66 -5.69 -2.94 -4.13
CA THR A 66 -5.62 -3.84 -2.97
C THR A 66 -6.62 -4.98 -3.12
N PRO A 67 -6.43 -6.14 -2.45
CA PRO A 67 -7.34 -7.29 -2.64
C PRO A 67 -8.80 -6.99 -2.38
N CYS A 68 -9.11 -6.15 -1.37
CA CYS A 68 -10.48 -5.76 -1.09
C CYS A 68 -11.09 -4.87 -2.20
N GLN A 69 -10.29 -4.06 -2.87
CA GLN A 69 -10.72 -3.24 -4.01
C GLN A 69 -10.96 -4.12 -5.25
N VAL A 70 -10.05 -5.06 -5.52
CA VAL A 70 -10.20 -6.05 -6.60
C VAL A 70 -11.45 -6.89 -6.38
N SER A 71 -11.67 -7.40 -5.17
CA SER A 71 -12.88 -8.17 -4.84
C SER A 71 -14.16 -7.35 -5.07
N ALA A 72 -14.17 -6.08 -4.69
CA ALA A 72 -15.31 -5.22 -4.90
C ALA A 72 -15.63 -5.03 -6.40
N VAL A 73 -14.61 -4.83 -7.23
CA VAL A 73 -14.78 -4.69 -8.68
C VAL A 73 -15.28 -6.00 -9.30
N ARG A 74 -14.68 -7.15 -8.95
CA ARG A 74 -15.13 -8.46 -9.46
C ARG A 74 -16.58 -8.76 -9.11
N ASN A 75 -16.97 -8.48 -7.87
CA ASN A 75 -18.38 -8.67 -7.45
C ASN A 75 -19.34 -7.78 -8.24
N LEU A 76 -18.94 -6.55 -8.55
CA LEU A 76 -19.76 -5.61 -9.29
C LEU A 76 -19.89 -5.96 -10.78
N THR A 77 -18.87 -6.53 -11.37
CA THR A 77 -18.81 -6.86 -12.80
C THR A 77 -19.25 -8.29 -13.11
N GLY A 78 -19.60 -9.09 -12.09
CA GLY A 78 -19.98 -10.49 -12.25
C GLY A 78 -18.85 -11.37 -12.81
N ASN A 79 -17.59 -11.04 -12.51
CA ASN A 79 -16.40 -11.73 -13.05
C ASN A 79 -16.35 -11.72 -14.60
N SER A 80 -16.63 -10.58 -15.22
CA SER A 80 -16.56 -10.42 -16.67
C SER A 80 -15.23 -10.93 -17.23
N GLU A 81 -15.24 -11.64 -18.35
CA GLU A 81 -14.06 -12.12 -19.09
C GLU A 81 -13.19 -10.96 -19.62
N ASN A 82 -13.75 -9.78 -19.75
CA ASN A 82 -13.02 -8.57 -20.13
C ASN A 82 -12.31 -7.90 -18.95
N LEU A 83 -12.51 -8.37 -17.71
CA LEU A 83 -11.86 -7.84 -16.54
C LEU A 83 -10.65 -8.69 -16.15
N ILE A 84 -9.48 -8.08 -16.20
CA ILE A 84 -8.22 -8.64 -15.69
C ILE A 84 -7.88 -7.89 -14.41
N CYS A 85 -7.49 -8.61 -13.36
CA CYS A 85 -7.20 -8.01 -12.07
C CYS A 85 -5.79 -8.34 -11.57
N ILE A 86 -5.08 -7.33 -11.11
CA ILE A 86 -3.83 -7.50 -10.35
C ILE A 86 -4.08 -6.99 -8.93
N ASP A 87 -3.95 -7.87 -7.95
CA ASP A 87 -3.99 -7.44 -6.55
C ASP A 87 -2.58 -7.29 -5.95
N LEU A 88 -2.50 -6.51 -4.88
CA LEU A 88 -1.26 -6.24 -4.18
C LEU A 88 -1.15 -7.08 -2.91
N VAL A 89 0.07 -7.48 -2.54
CA VAL A 89 0.33 -7.92 -1.17
C VAL A 89 0.12 -6.72 -0.25
N CYS A 90 -0.87 -6.78 0.64
CA CYS A 90 -1.35 -5.63 1.39
C CYS A 90 -1.42 -5.91 2.89
N HIS A 91 -0.64 -5.17 3.66
CA HIS A 91 -0.67 -5.21 5.14
C HIS A 91 -1.79 -4.37 5.75
N GLY A 92 -2.45 -3.54 4.95
CA GLY A 92 -3.45 -2.56 5.36
C GLY A 92 -3.10 -1.15 4.92
N VAL A 93 -4.02 -0.23 5.13
CA VAL A 93 -3.89 1.17 4.75
C VAL A 93 -4.25 2.10 5.90
N PRO A 94 -3.58 3.26 6.05
CA PRO A 94 -3.93 4.24 7.08
C PRO A 94 -5.19 5.02 6.68
N SER A 95 -5.79 5.72 7.66
CA SER A 95 -6.88 6.65 7.39
C SER A 95 -6.44 7.81 6.49
N PRO A 96 -7.23 8.21 5.47
CA PRO A 96 -6.95 9.40 4.66
C PRO A 96 -6.80 10.68 5.48
N GLU A 97 -7.47 10.78 6.61
CA GLU A 97 -7.38 11.94 7.51
C GLU A 97 -5.99 12.11 8.12
N LEU A 98 -5.27 11.01 8.37
CA LEU A 98 -3.89 11.08 8.85
C LEU A 98 -2.97 11.69 7.79
N TRP A 99 -3.17 11.34 6.54
CA TRP A 99 -2.43 11.93 5.43
C TRP A 99 -2.69 13.44 5.31
N LYS A 100 -3.95 13.86 5.34
CA LYS A 100 -4.33 15.28 5.31
C LYS A 100 -3.69 16.06 6.46
N LYS A 101 -3.57 15.45 7.65
CA LYS A 101 -2.88 16.06 8.80
C LYS A 101 -1.39 16.21 8.58
N GLN A 102 -0.76 15.18 8.00
CA GLN A 102 0.65 15.22 7.66
C GLN A 102 0.94 16.39 6.71
N LEU A 103 0.17 16.51 5.62
CA LEU A 103 0.33 17.62 4.66
C LEU A 103 0.15 18.99 5.33
N LYS A 104 -0.90 19.14 6.14
CA LYS A 104 -1.15 20.39 6.86
C LYS A 104 -0.01 20.82 7.78
N LYS A 105 0.67 19.84 8.41
CA LYS A 105 1.83 20.12 9.28
C LYS A 105 3.05 20.59 8.49
N LEU A 106 3.28 20.04 7.31
CA LEU A 106 4.47 20.32 6.52
C LEU A 106 4.47 21.75 5.93
N LYS A 107 3.33 22.43 5.95
CA LYS A 107 3.18 23.80 5.41
C LYS A 107 3.74 23.90 3.97
N LEU A 108 3.48 22.87 3.17
CA LEU A 108 3.77 22.84 1.75
C LEU A 108 2.58 23.41 0.98
N SER A 109 2.83 23.93 -0.21
CA SER A 109 1.80 24.25 -1.20
C SER A 109 1.16 22.98 -1.74
N ALA A 110 0.35 23.07 -2.79
CA ALA A 110 -0.21 21.86 -3.41
C ALA A 110 0.91 20.88 -3.82
N ILE A 111 0.81 19.64 -3.37
CA ILE A 111 1.81 18.62 -3.68
C ILE A 111 1.64 18.16 -5.12
N GLU A 112 2.68 18.28 -5.93
CA GLU A 112 2.72 17.81 -7.31
C GLU A 112 3.10 16.33 -7.42
N SER A 113 4.06 15.91 -6.60
CA SER A 113 4.52 14.52 -6.62
C SER A 113 4.76 13.96 -5.23
N VAL A 114 4.49 12.66 -5.09
CA VAL A 114 4.64 11.89 -3.86
C VAL A 114 5.39 10.61 -4.18
N SER A 115 6.46 10.33 -3.44
CA SER A 115 7.13 9.03 -3.45
C SER A 115 7.33 8.54 -2.01
N PHE A 116 7.19 7.23 -1.81
CA PHE A 116 7.41 6.57 -0.52
C PHE A 116 8.63 5.67 -0.52
N ARG A 117 9.30 5.55 -1.67
CA ARG A 117 10.46 4.67 -1.82
C ARG A 117 11.54 5.36 -2.62
N ARG A 118 12.79 5.13 -2.21
CA ARG A 118 13.98 5.42 -3.00
C ARG A 118 14.78 4.12 -3.09
N GLY A 119 14.58 3.38 -4.20
CA GLY A 119 15.04 1.99 -4.28
C GLY A 119 14.38 1.13 -3.21
N THR A 120 15.16 0.45 -2.38
CA THR A 120 14.68 -0.38 -1.26
C THR A 120 14.39 0.43 0.01
N GLU A 121 14.86 1.67 0.10
CA GLU A 121 14.72 2.50 1.29
C GLU A 121 13.31 3.10 1.43
N PHE A 122 12.82 3.15 2.66
CA PHE A 122 11.57 3.84 3.03
C PHE A 122 11.84 5.32 3.25
N ILE A 123 11.64 6.13 2.21
CA ILE A 123 11.82 7.58 2.24
C ILE A 123 10.56 8.24 1.71
N LEU A 124 10.04 9.23 2.43
CA LEU A 124 8.96 10.09 1.98
C LEU A 124 9.54 11.30 1.27
N ASP A 125 9.38 11.34 -0.05
CA ASP A 125 9.74 12.48 -0.87
C ASP A 125 8.46 13.16 -1.38
N LEU A 126 8.37 14.46 -1.18
CA LEU A 126 7.27 15.31 -1.67
C LEU A 126 7.87 16.50 -2.43
N LYS A 127 7.25 16.88 -3.54
CA LYS A 127 7.54 18.12 -4.24
C LYS A 127 6.25 18.91 -4.35
N ASP A 128 6.29 20.19 -3.98
CA ASP A 128 5.14 21.09 -4.08
C ASP A 128 5.16 21.93 -5.36
N SER A 129 4.05 22.60 -5.66
CA SER A 129 3.86 23.44 -6.84
C SER A 129 4.81 24.66 -6.91
N ASN A 130 5.49 24.99 -5.82
CA ASN A 130 6.51 26.03 -5.80
C ASN A 130 7.93 25.46 -6.00
N GLY A 131 8.04 24.15 -6.29
CA GLY A 131 9.31 23.45 -6.48
C GLY A 131 10.02 23.12 -5.17
N LYS A 132 9.40 23.38 -4.00
CA LYS A 132 9.98 23.00 -2.71
C LYS A 132 9.92 21.49 -2.52
N VAL A 133 11.07 20.93 -2.17
CA VAL A 133 11.23 19.49 -1.91
C VAL A 133 11.27 19.25 -0.41
N TYR A 134 10.51 18.26 0.03
CA TYR A 134 10.59 17.69 1.36
C TYR A 134 11.00 16.22 1.25
N SER A 135 11.99 15.81 2.06
CA SER A 135 12.50 14.45 2.11
C SER A 135 12.76 14.04 3.54
N GLU A 136 12.24 12.90 3.97
CA GLU A 136 12.41 12.41 5.34
C GLU A 136 12.37 10.88 5.36
N GLY A 137 13.23 10.26 6.18
CA GLY A 137 13.21 8.82 6.42
C GLY A 137 11.85 8.35 6.91
N GLY A 138 11.37 7.21 6.41
CA GLY A 138 10.02 6.73 6.71
C GLY A 138 9.78 6.51 8.21
N TYR A 139 10.80 6.08 8.95
CA TYR A 139 10.68 5.89 10.40
C TYR A 139 10.82 7.20 11.20
N ASP A 140 11.33 8.26 10.61
CA ASP A 140 11.50 9.57 11.25
C ASP A 140 10.30 10.48 10.97
N ASN A 141 9.56 10.19 9.88
CA ASN A 141 8.31 10.85 9.57
C ASN A 141 7.15 10.26 10.38
N PRO A 142 6.37 11.07 11.13
CA PRO A 142 5.31 10.55 12.00
C PRO A 142 4.23 9.74 11.27
N TYR A 143 3.76 10.20 10.12
CA TYR A 143 2.75 9.48 9.32
C TYR A 143 3.27 8.13 8.84
N TYR A 144 4.46 8.16 8.24
CA TYR A 144 5.03 6.97 7.61
C TYR A 144 5.51 5.96 8.67
N SER A 145 6.09 6.44 9.78
CA SER A 145 6.48 5.58 10.90
C SER A 145 5.29 4.84 11.51
N LEU A 146 4.16 5.50 11.71
CA LEU A 146 2.94 4.84 12.20
C LEU A 146 2.42 3.78 11.23
N PHE A 147 2.52 4.02 9.92
CA PHE A 147 2.18 3.03 8.91
C PHE A 147 3.16 1.84 8.93
N LEU A 148 4.47 2.09 8.87
CA LEU A 148 5.49 1.04 8.86
C LEU A 148 5.50 0.16 10.13
N ASN A 149 5.04 0.70 11.25
CA ASN A 149 4.83 -0.06 12.49
C ASN A 149 3.40 -0.60 12.63
N PHE A 150 2.60 -0.53 11.58
CA PHE A 150 1.22 -1.01 11.55
C PHE A 150 0.30 -0.45 12.64
N ALA A 151 0.65 0.73 13.18
CA ALA A 151 -0.06 1.31 14.32
C ALA A 151 -1.29 2.14 13.93
N SER A 152 -1.41 2.55 12.67
CA SER A 152 -2.43 3.48 12.19
C SER A 152 -3.28 2.96 11.04
N LEU A 153 -3.36 1.65 10.87
CA LEU A 153 -4.18 1.05 9.82
C LEU A 153 -5.67 1.22 10.13
N ARG A 154 -6.50 1.11 9.10
CA ARG A 154 -7.96 1.07 9.28
C ARG A 154 -8.33 -0.16 10.12
N GLU A 155 -9.39 -0.02 10.92
CA GLU A 155 -9.85 -1.08 11.82
C GLU A 155 -10.09 -2.41 11.08
N SER A 156 -10.74 -2.35 9.90
CA SER A 156 -10.99 -3.52 9.06
C SER A 156 -9.72 -4.22 8.54
N CYS A 157 -8.57 -3.54 8.51
CA CYS A 157 -7.32 -4.14 8.05
C CYS A 157 -6.76 -5.14 9.08
N TYR A 158 -7.04 -4.94 10.37
CA TYR A 158 -6.60 -5.86 11.43
C TYR A 158 -7.44 -7.16 11.50
N SER A 159 -8.53 -7.23 10.77
CA SER A 159 -9.37 -8.43 10.60
C SER A 159 -9.63 -8.73 9.12
N CYS A 160 -8.67 -8.42 8.26
CA CYS A 160 -8.80 -8.49 6.81
C CYS A 160 -8.98 -9.94 6.34
N THR A 161 -10.10 -10.25 5.72
CA THR A 161 -10.38 -11.58 5.16
C THR A 161 -9.56 -11.91 3.91
N TYR A 162 -8.92 -10.90 3.31
CA TYR A 162 -8.07 -11.06 2.13
C TYR A 162 -6.60 -11.31 2.46
N ALA A 163 -6.20 -11.27 3.73
CA ALA A 163 -4.85 -11.60 4.17
C ALA A 163 -4.67 -13.12 4.25
N GLN A 164 -4.65 -13.75 3.10
CA GLN A 164 -4.60 -15.21 2.92
C GLN A 164 -3.95 -15.57 1.58
N ARG A 165 -3.54 -16.84 1.43
CA ARG A 165 -2.91 -17.33 0.19
C ARG A 165 -3.87 -17.39 -1.01
N LYS A 166 -5.15 -17.65 -0.77
CA LYS A 166 -6.16 -17.60 -1.85
C LYS A 166 -6.37 -16.15 -2.27
N ARG A 167 -5.92 -15.82 -3.46
CA ARG A 167 -5.96 -14.45 -3.98
C ARG A 167 -7.19 -14.20 -4.83
N VAL A 168 -7.51 -12.92 -5.01
CA VAL A 168 -8.67 -12.46 -5.77
C VAL A 168 -8.30 -11.87 -7.14
N GLY A 169 -7.02 -11.50 -7.33
CA GLY A 169 -6.50 -11.08 -8.63
C GLY A 169 -6.03 -12.25 -9.48
N ASP A 170 -5.90 -12.04 -10.78
CA ASP A 170 -5.28 -13.02 -11.71
C ASP A 170 -3.78 -13.12 -11.46
N LEU A 171 -3.17 -11.98 -11.09
CA LEU A 171 -1.82 -11.89 -10.52
C LEU A 171 -1.88 -11.18 -9.18
N THR A 172 -0.93 -11.52 -8.30
CA THR A 172 -0.65 -10.75 -7.08
C THR A 172 0.78 -10.26 -7.13
N ILE A 173 1.01 -8.96 -6.90
CA ILE A 173 2.34 -8.37 -6.83
C ILE A 173 2.66 -7.85 -5.43
N GLY A 174 3.91 -8.02 -5.03
CA GLY A 174 4.41 -7.53 -3.76
C GLY A 174 5.92 -7.31 -3.77
N ASP A 175 6.41 -6.67 -2.72
CA ASP A 175 7.85 -6.48 -2.52
C ASP A 175 8.50 -7.82 -2.11
N TYR A 176 9.67 -8.07 -2.63
CA TYR A 176 10.54 -9.15 -2.23
C TYR A 176 11.97 -8.64 -2.11
N GLU A 177 12.67 -8.99 -1.06
CA GLU A 177 14.06 -8.62 -0.84
C GLU A 177 14.90 -9.87 -0.61
N GLU A 178 15.99 -9.98 -1.34
CA GLU A 178 16.98 -11.03 -1.19
C GLU A 178 18.38 -10.41 -1.28
N GLU A 179 19.23 -10.67 -0.30
CA GLU A 179 20.61 -10.18 -0.23
C GLU A 179 20.78 -8.66 -0.42
N GLY A 180 19.82 -7.88 0.12
CA GLY A 180 19.80 -6.42 -0.01
C GLY A 180 19.34 -5.89 -1.38
N LYS A 181 18.97 -6.77 -2.30
CA LYS A 181 18.39 -6.40 -3.59
C LYS A 181 16.87 -6.47 -3.53
N GLY A 182 16.22 -5.43 -4.03
CA GLY A 182 14.76 -5.36 -4.15
C GLY A 182 14.29 -6.00 -5.44
N PHE A 183 13.32 -6.91 -5.32
CA PHE A 183 12.62 -7.55 -6.43
C PHE A 183 11.12 -7.36 -6.28
N SER A 184 10.37 -7.67 -7.32
CA SER A 184 8.93 -7.86 -7.22
C SER A 184 8.61 -9.34 -7.14
N CYS A 185 7.83 -9.75 -6.13
CA CYS A 185 7.24 -11.07 -6.07
C CYS A 185 5.94 -11.05 -6.89
N VAL A 186 5.76 -12.04 -7.77
CA VAL A 186 4.54 -12.20 -8.56
C VAL A 186 3.96 -13.59 -8.29
N LEU A 187 2.71 -13.65 -7.82
CA LEU A 187 1.95 -14.88 -7.69
C LEU A 187 0.99 -14.98 -8.88
N VAL A 188 1.02 -16.11 -9.57
CA VAL A 188 0.10 -16.43 -10.66
C VAL A 188 -1.09 -17.19 -10.05
N ASN A 189 -2.29 -16.65 -10.17
CA ASN A 189 -3.46 -17.16 -9.44
C ASN A 189 -4.56 -17.73 -10.36
N SER A 190 -4.43 -17.54 -11.69
CA SER A 190 -5.41 -18.01 -12.68
C SER A 190 -4.75 -18.26 -14.02
N ASP A 191 -5.46 -18.95 -14.92
CA ASP A 191 -5.04 -19.18 -16.32
C ASP A 191 -4.81 -17.85 -17.07
N ILE A 192 -5.60 -16.80 -16.76
CA ILE A 192 -5.41 -15.45 -17.29
C ILE A 192 -4.07 -14.87 -16.81
N GLY A 193 -3.72 -15.08 -15.55
CA GLY A 193 -2.43 -14.69 -14.99
C GLY A 193 -1.26 -15.39 -15.69
N GLU A 194 -1.38 -16.69 -16.00
CA GLU A 194 -0.37 -17.43 -16.75
C GLU A 194 -0.19 -16.87 -18.16
N LEU A 195 -1.29 -16.55 -18.85
CA LEU A 195 -1.23 -15.94 -20.19
C LEU A 195 -0.53 -14.57 -20.15
N LEU A 196 -0.82 -13.74 -19.13
CA LEU A 196 -0.17 -12.44 -18.97
C LEU A 196 1.35 -12.57 -18.77
N ILE A 197 1.81 -13.53 -17.99
CA ILE A 197 3.25 -13.76 -17.80
C ILE A 197 3.88 -14.19 -19.13
N LYS A 198 3.27 -15.13 -19.85
CA LYS A 198 3.75 -15.58 -21.17
C LYS A 198 3.83 -14.43 -22.18
N GLU A 199 2.81 -13.57 -22.25
CA GLU A 199 2.79 -12.40 -23.15
C GLU A 199 3.87 -11.37 -22.81
N THR A 200 4.32 -11.30 -21.58
CA THR A 200 5.33 -10.34 -21.12
C THR A 200 6.73 -10.94 -20.97
N GLU A 201 6.90 -12.22 -21.24
CA GLU A 201 8.16 -12.96 -21.01
C GLU A 201 9.39 -12.32 -21.67
N GLN A 202 9.22 -11.72 -22.86
CA GLN A 202 10.31 -11.00 -23.54
C GLN A 202 10.64 -9.63 -22.93
N SER A 203 9.77 -9.11 -22.06
CA SER A 203 9.88 -7.77 -21.49
C SER A 203 10.27 -7.76 -20.00
N ILE A 204 10.24 -8.92 -19.34
CA ILE A 204 10.56 -9.08 -17.92
C ILE A 204 11.57 -10.21 -17.72
N ASN A 205 12.49 -10.01 -16.77
CA ASN A 205 13.35 -11.10 -16.29
C ASN A 205 12.72 -11.65 -15.01
N TYR A 206 12.45 -12.96 -14.98
CA TYR A 206 11.91 -13.59 -13.78
C TYR A 206 12.55 -14.96 -13.51
N GLU A 207 12.47 -15.38 -12.27
CA GLU A 207 12.88 -16.71 -11.82
C GLU A 207 11.74 -17.35 -11.06
N ASN A 208 11.49 -18.63 -11.32
CA ASN A 208 10.55 -19.40 -10.51
C ASN A 208 11.17 -19.68 -9.14
N ARG A 209 10.38 -19.43 -8.08
CA ARG A 209 10.79 -19.64 -6.70
C ARG A 209 9.78 -20.51 -5.98
N ASP A 210 10.27 -21.23 -4.97
CA ASP A 210 9.42 -22.06 -4.13
C ASP A 210 8.43 -21.24 -3.32
N THR A 211 7.20 -21.74 -3.23
CA THR A 211 6.12 -21.09 -2.51
C THR A 211 6.34 -20.99 -0.99
N TYR A 212 7.28 -21.77 -0.41
CA TYR A 212 7.62 -21.64 1.01
C TYR A 212 8.13 -20.23 1.38
N LEU A 213 8.73 -19.51 0.43
CA LEU A 213 9.16 -18.13 0.64
C LEU A 213 7.99 -17.20 0.98
N LEU A 214 6.77 -17.55 0.56
CA LEU A 214 5.55 -16.81 0.89
C LEU A 214 5.18 -16.94 2.38
N GLU A 215 5.68 -17.95 3.07
CA GLU A 215 5.41 -18.13 4.51
C GLU A 215 5.98 -16.99 5.35
N LYS A 216 7.04 -16.35 4.86
CA LYS A 216 7.65 -15.19 5.51
C LYS A 216 6.80 -13.92 5.35
N ASN A 217 5.89 -13.87 4.38
CA ASN A 217 5.05 -12.70 4.16
C ASN A 217 3.75 -12.80 4.96
N VAL A 218 3.72 -12.10 6.07
CA VAL A 218 2.59 -12.11 7.02
C VAL A 218 1.26 -11.82 6.33
N ALA A 219 1.22 -10.86 5.40
CA ALA A 219 -0.01 -10.44 4.74
C ALA A 219 -0.60 -11.49 3.76
N LEU A 220 0.15 -12.53 3.45
CA LEU A 220 -0.33 -13.69 2.67
C LEU A 220 -0.86 -14.82 3.54
N ASN A 221 -0.69 -14.75 4.85
CA ASN A 221 -1.04 -15.83 5.75
C ASN A 221 -2.12 -15.44 6.77
N HIS A 222 -2.07 -14.21 7.28
CA HIS A 222 -3.05 -13.70 8.24
C HIS A 222 -3.07 -12.17 8.27
N PRO A 223 -4.13 -11.55 8.79
CA PRO A 223 -4.20 -10.11 8.98
C PRO A 223 -3.08 -9.60 9.88
N THR A 224 -2.71 -8.33 9.69
CA THR A 224 -1.78 -7.65 10.58
C THR A 224 -2.30 -7.70 12.02
N PRO A 225 -1.53 -8.20 13.01
CA PRO A 225 -2.00 -8.34 14.37
C PRO A 225 -2.19 -6.99 15.07
N LYS A 226 -3.23 -6.89 15.87
CA LYS A 226 -3.49 -5.72 16.72
C LYS A 226 -2.56 -5.73 17.93
N THR A 227 -1.64 -4.77 17.97
CA THR A 227 -0.72 -4.59 19.09
C THR A 227 -1.28 -3.61 20.11
N LYS A 228 -0.71 -3.58 21.34
CA LYS A 228 -1.07 -2.55 22.35
C LYS A 228 -0.93 -1.12 21.83
N ASN A 229 0.04 -0.85 20.93
CA ASN A 229 0.19 0.48 20.33
C ASN A 229 -1.01 0.82 19.43
N VAL A 230 -1.56 -0.14 18.71
CA VAL A 230 -2.78 0.04 17.91
C VAL A 230 -3.96 0.36 18.81
N GLU A 231 -4.17 -0.40 19.89
CA GLU A 231 -5.27 -0.18 20.83
C GLU A 231 -5.20 1.23 21.45
N ILE A 232 -4.03 1.63 21.90
CA ILE A 232 -3.80 2.99 22.44
C ILE A 232 -4.06 4.05 21.38
N PHE A 233 -3.52 3.86 20.17
CA PHE A 233 -3.71 4.78 19.05
C PHE A 233 -5.19 4.91 18.71
N THR A 234 -5.91 3.80 18.53
CA THR A 234 -7.33 3.78 18.17
C THR A 234 -8.20 4.43 19.24
N LYS A 235 -7.98 4.09 20.52
CA LYS A 235 -8.71 4.68 21.66
C LYS A 235 -8.56 6.19 21.73
N LEU A 236 -7.36 6.69 21.49
CA LEU A 236 -7.08 8.12 21.52
C LEU A 236 -7.52 8.81 20.21
N TYR A 237 -7.43 8.12 19.07
CA TYR A 237 -7.84 8.61 17.77
C TYR A 237 -9.35 8.87 17.70
N ASN A 238 -10.16 7.99 18.24
CA ASN A 238 -11.63 8.13 18.27
C ASN A 238 -12.08 9.33 19.14
N ASN A 239 -11.23 9.82 20.04
CA ASN A 239 -11.47 11.05 20.75
C ASN A 239 -10.92 12.25 19.94
N LYS A 240 -11.77 12.87 19.10
CA LYS A 240 -11.41 13.97 18.18
C LYS A 240 -10.62 15.11 18.83
N ARG A 241 -10.84 15.41 20.13
CA ARG A 241 -10.11 16.45 20.89
C ARG A 241 -8.65 16.07 21.19
N ARG A 242 -8.32 14.78 21.21
CA ARG A 242 -6.99 14.27 21.57
C ARG A 242 -6.21 13.65 20.40
N LEU A 243 -6.71 13.80 19.20
CA LEU A 243 -6.17 13.15 18.01
C LEU A 243 -4.69 13.49 17.73
N TYR A 244 -4.30 14.76 17.86
CA TYR A 244 -2.90 15.16 17.74
C TYR A 244 -2.02 14.56 18.82
N PHE A 245 -2.50 14.55 20.05
CA PHE A 245 -1.78 13.96 21.19
C PHE A 245 -1.53 12.47 20.99
N SER A 246 -2.54 11.72 20.55
CA SER A 246 -2.45 10.30 20.24
C SER A 246 -1.41 10.00 19.15
N TYR A 247 -1.47 10.76 18.08
CA TYR A 247 -0.59 10.64 16.92
C TYR A 247 0.88 10.82 17.33
N TYR A 248 1.21 11.92 18.00
CA TYR A 248 2.59 12.18 18.43
C TYR A 248 3.04 11.28 19.58
N ARG A 249 2.19 11.00 20.54
CA ARG A 249 2.52 10.07 21.62
C ARG A 249 2.93 8.70 21.07
N THR A 250 2.14 8.16 20.14
CA THR A 250 2.45 6.84 19.56
C THR A 250 3.74 6.91 18.76
N PHE A 251 3.90 7.94 17.94
CA PHE A 251 5.13 8.16 17.18
C PHE A 251 6.38 8.23 18.07
N TYR A 252 6.39 9.11 19.08
CA TYR A 252 7.54 9.24 19.98
C TYR A 252 7.80 7.97 20.79
N THR A 253 6.77 7.23 21.18
CA THR A 253 6.93 5.94 21.83
C THR A 253 7.65 4.94 20.91
N LEU A 254 7.28 4.87 19.64
CA LEU A 254 7.92 4.01 18.65
C LEU A 254 9.36 4.44 18.38
N MET A 255 9.60 5.75 18.26
CA MET A 255 10.92 6.33 18.05
C MET A 255 11.87 6.01 19.21
N ILE A 256 11.43 6.21 20.46
CA ILE A 256 12.23 5.89 21.66
C ILE A 256 12.57 4.40 21.71
N LYS A 257 11.59 3.53 21.46
CA LYS A 257 11.83 2.06 21.42
C LYS A 257 12.88 1.69 20.37
N ARG A 258 12.79 2.28 19.17
CA ARG A 258 13.75 2.05 18.10
C ARG A 258 15.16 2.53 18.48
N THR A 259 15.27 3.71 19.08
CA THR A 259 16.55 4.26 19.53
C THR A 259 17.18 3.39 20.62
N LEU A 260 16.40 2.99 21.62
CA LEU A 260 16.88 2.08 22.68
C LEU A 260 17.33 0.74 22.10
N ARG A 261 16.58 0.18 21.16
CA ARG A 261 16.95 -1.08 20.48
C ARG A 261 18.27 -0.95 19.71
N LYS A 262 18.49 0.18 19.02
CA LYS A 262 19.77 0.47 18.35
C LYS A 262 20.94 0.59 19.32
N MET A 263 20.73 1.22 20.48
CA MET A 263 21.78 1.44 21.49
C MET A 263 22.14 0.17 22.25
N LEU A 264 21.16 -0.66 22.59
CA LEU A 264 21.33 -1.83 23.46
C LEU A 264 21.54 -3.13 22.67
N GLY A 265 21.20 -3.15 21.39
CA GLY A 265 21.07 -4.36 20.59
C GLY A 265 19.78 -5.13 20.91
N ASP A 266 19.29 -5.92 19.95
CA ASP A 266 17.98 -6.61 20.08
C ASP A 266 17.90 -7.51 21.29
N LYS A 267 18.93 -8.35 21.54
CA LYS A 267 18.93 -9.32 22.62
C LYS A 267 18.82 -8.67 24.02
N LEU A 268 19.59 -7.60 24.27
CA LEU A 268 19.59 -6.90 25.56
C LEU A 268 18.30 -6.12 25.75
N TYR A 269 17.83 -5.44 24.69
CA TYR A 269 16.56 -4.73 24.72
C TYR A 269 15.40 -5.65 25.07
N ASP A 270 15.26 -6.80 24.41
CA ASP A 270 14.17 -7.74 24.65
C ASP A 270 14.23 -8.33 26.06
N LYS A 271 15.44 -8.61 26.60
CA LYS A 271 15.63 -9.04 27.99
C LYS A 271 15.15 -8.01 29.00
N ILE A 272 15.49 -6.73 28.79
CA ILE A 272 15.05 -5.62 29.66
C ILE A 272 13.52 -5.47 29.59
N ILE A 273 12.93 -5.50 28.40
CA ILE A 273 11.46 -5.38 28.25
C ILE A 273 10.74 -6.57 28.88
N ALA A 274 11.29 -7.77 28.82
CA ALA A 274 10.72 -8.93 29.48
C ALA A 274 10.74 -8.78 31.00
N SER A 275 11.84 -8.27 31.60
CA SER A 275 11.96 -8.06 33.03
C SER A 275 11.05 -6.95 33.59
N LEU A 276 10.65 -5.97 32.74
CA LEU A 276 9.71 -4.90 33.14
C LEU A 276 8.23 -5.31 33.05
N LYS A 277 7.93 -6.48 32.51
CA LYS A 277 6.56 -7.02 32.38
C LYS A 277 6.17 -7.97 33.51
N ASN A 278 7.16 -8.42 34.27
CA ASN A 278 7.01 -9.20 35.50
C ASN A 278 7.00 -8.25 36.72
#